data_0c96c8c772b6118554e0a26ad1359912
#
_entry.id   0c96c8c772b6118554e0a26ad1359912
#
_cell.length_a   1.000
_cell.length_b   1.000
_cell.length_c   1.000
_cell.angle_alpha   90.00
_cell.angle_beta   90.00
_cell.angle_gamma   90.00
#
_symmetry.space_group_name_H-M   'P 1'
#
loop_
_entity.id
_entity.type
_entity.pdbx_description
1 polymer ?
#
loop_
_entity_poly.entity_id
_entity_poly.type
_entity_poly.pdbx_seq_one_letter_code
_entity_poly.pdbx_strand_id
1 'polypeptide(L)'
;SKQILSRKKVISLLNQELDEIEKDILNIQGQLRTLKRELGDKQTNYGKSMRGLYKRHSSQDKLLFILSAESFSQSMRRMRYLREYADWQKRQANDIVEKQAEISRKQAEMEKTRAEKRALLGTRQEESKKLESEEASQKEEVQLLNKRQKDLKADLQKKRRQAEALN
;
A
#
# COMPACT_ATOMS: atom_id res chain seq x y z
N SER A 1 12.24 -4.41 -34.32
CA SER A 1 13.53 -4.63 -33.64
C SER A 1 13.31 -5.49 -32.39
N LYS A 2 14.27 -6.38 -32.07
CA LYS A 2 14.24 -7.20 -30.83
C LYS A 2 14.21 -6.31 -29.57
N GLN A 3 14.88 -5.17 -29.61
CA GLN A 3 14.93 -4.21 -28.50
C GLN A 3 13.55 -3.64 -28.14
N ILE A 4 12.77 -3.23 -29.15
CA ILE A 4 11.40 -2.73 -28.97
C ILE A 4 10.51 -3.78 -28.30
N LEU A 5 10.60 -5.04 -28.72
CA LEU A 5 9.82 -6.14 -28.12
C LEU A 5 10.23 -6.39 -26.66
N SER A 6 11.56 -6.39 -26.40
CA SER A 6 12.06 -6.53 -25.02
C SER A 6 11.57 -5.39 -24.12
N ARG A 7 11.63 -4.14 -24.60
CA ARG A 7 11.18 -2.97 -23.86
C ARG A 7 9.66 -2.98 -23.60
N LYS A 8 8.86 -3.39 -24.58
CA LYS A 8 7.41 -3.59 -24.40
C LYS A 8 7.12 -4.63 -23.31
N LYS A 9 7.91 -5.71 -23.25
CA LYS A 9 7.79 -6.71 -22.20
C LYS A 9 8.14 -6.15 -20.82
N VAL A 10 9.22 -5.35 -20.70
CA VAL A 10 9.59 -4.67 -19.46
C VAL A 10 8.47 -3.75 -18.98
N ILE A 11 7.91 -2.91 -19.86
CA ILE A 11 6.80 -2.02 -19.53
C ILE A 11 5.56 -2.82 -19.08
N SER A 12 5.27 -3.94 -19.73
CA SER A 12 4.17 -4.82 -19.31
C SER A 12 4.37 -5.39 -17.91
N LEU A 13 5.59 -5.83 -17.55
CA LEU A 13 5.92 -6.31 -16.22
C LEU A 13 5.82 -5.19 -15.17
N LEU A 14 6.33 -4.00 -15.48
CA LEU A 14 6.20 -2.83 -14.59
C LEU A 14 4.72 -2.46 -14.34
N ASN A 15 3.85 -2.56 -15.35
CA ASN A 15 2.42 -2.34 -15.16
C ASN A 15 1.80 -3.39 -14.22
N GLN A 16 2.16 -4.67 -14.37
CA GLN A 16 1.68 -5.72 -13.48
C GLN A 16 2.11 -5.49 -12.03
N GLU A 17 3.38 -5.14 -11.83
CA GLU A 17 3.92 -4.82 -10.50
C GLU A 17 3.23 -3.59 -9.88
N LEU A 18 2.97 -2.55 -10.69
CA LEU A 18 2.19 -1.38 -10.24
C LEU A 18 0.76 -1.72 -9.84
N ASP A 19 0.10 -2.62 -10.56
CA ASP A 19 -1.25 -3.09 -10.21
C ASP A 19 -1.26 -3.90 -8.91
N GLU A 20 -0.23 -4.71 -8.66
CA GLU A 20 -0.06 -5.43 -7.39
C GLU A 20 0.16 -4.47 -6.23
N ILE A 21 1.06 -3.51 -6.38
CA ILE A 21 1.30 -2.46 -5.36
C ILE A 21 0.03 -1.65 -5.07
N GLU A 22 -0.78 -1.36 -6.08
CA GLU A 22 -2.07 -0.67 -5.87
C GLU A 22 -3.01 -1.49 -5.00
N LYS A 23 -3.12 -2.80 -5.23
CA LYS A 23 -3.92 -3.71 -4.39
C LYS A 23 -3.40 -3.75 -2.96
N ASP A 24 -2.08 -3.78 -2.78
CA ASP A 24 -1.46 -3.76 -1.45
C ASP A 24 -1.78 -2.46 -0.70
N ILE A 25 -1.68 -1.31 -1.36
CA ILE A 25 -2.06 -0.02 -0.79
C ILE A 25 -3.53 -0.03 -0.34
N LEU A 26 -4.44 -0.53 -1.17
CA LEU A 26 -5.87 -0.62 -0.84
C LEU A 26 -6.12 -1.56 0.36
N ASN A 27 -5.40 -2.67 0.43
CA ASN A 27 -5.46 -3.60 1.54
C ASN A 27 -4.99 -2.96 2.84
N ILE A 28 -3.81 -2.32 2.84
CA ILE A 28 -3.26 -1.61 4.01
C ILE A 28 -4.22 -0.49 4.46
N GLN A 29 -4.81 0.26 3.54
CA GLN A 29 -5.82 1.28 3.84
C GLN A 29 -7.06 0.68 4.51
N GLY A 30 -7.51 -0.50 4.06
CA GLY A 30 -8.61 -1.24 4.67
C GLY A 30 -8.27 -1.64 6.11
N GLN A 31 -7.10 -2.22 6.33
CA GLN A 31 -6.60 -2.60 7.66
C GLN A 31 -6.50 -1.38 8.59
N LEU A 32 -5.95 -0.27 8.11
CA LEU A 32 -5.85 0.97 8.89
C LEU A 32 -7.22 1.53 9.29
N ARG A 33 -8.22 1.48 8.42
CA ARG A 33 -9.59 1.90 8.77
C ARG A 33 -10.18 1.04 9.88
N THR A 34 -10.00 -0.28 9.78
CA THR A 34 -10.47 -1.23 10.80
C THR A 34 -9.78 -0.98 12.13
N LEU A 35 -8.45 -0.91 12.16
CA LEU A 35 -7.66 -0.65 13.38
C LEU A 35 -8.02 0.68 14.05
N LYS A 36 -8.22 1.74 13.27
CA LYS A 36 -8.62 3.06 13.80
C LYS A 36 -10.02 3.02 14.41
N ARG A 37 -10.96 2.30 13.80
CA ARG A 37 -12.31 2.11 14.36
C ARG A 37 -12.24 1.34 15.67
N GLU A 38 -11.55 0.21 15.71
CA GLU A 38 -11.37 -0.61 16.90
C GLU A 38 -10.70 0.17 18.03
N LEU A 39 -9.68 0.98 17.70
CA LEU A 39 -9.05 1.87 18.67
C LEU A 39 -10.04 2.88 19.24
N GLY A 40 -10.86 3.53 18.39
CA GLY A 40 -11.90 4.47 18.82
C GLY A 40 -12.93 3.84 19.74
N ASP A 41 -13.38 2.62 19.42
CA ASP A 41 -14.32 1.86 20.24
C ASP A 41 -13.70 1.50 21.60
N LYS A 42 -12.46 1.02 21.61
CA LYS A 42 -11.71 0.71 22.85
C LYS A 42 -11.51 1.96 23.72
N GLN A 43 -11.08 3.08 23.13
CA GLN A 43 -10.90 4.35 23.84
C GLN A 43 -12.23 4.86 24.43
N THR A 44 -13.32 4.75 23.70
CA THR A 44 -14.65 5.15 24.14
C THR A 44 -15.11 4.29 25.33
N ASN A 45 -14.95 2.97 25.23
CA ASN A 45 -15.34 2.04 26.31
C ASN A 45 -14.48 2.22 27.54
N TYR A 46 -13.16 2.39 27.37
CA TYR A 46 -12.25 2.68 28.45
C TYR A 46 -12.61 4.01 29.15
N GLY A 47 -12.87 5.07 28.38
CA GLY A 47 -13.30 6.36 28.92
C GLY A 47 -14.62 6.32 29.67
N LYS A 48 -15.60 5.50 29.22
CA LYS A 48 -16.84 5.26 29.95
C LYS A 48 -16.57 4.54 31.26
N SER A 49 -15.74 3.52 31.26
CA SER A 49 -15.32 2.77 32.45
C SER A 49 -14.64 3.67 33.48
N MET A 50 -13.69 4.51 33.03
CA MET A 50 -12.98 5.47 33.88
C MET A 50 -13.92 6.51 34.51
N ARG A 51 -14.85 7.08 33.71
CA ARG A 51 -15.84 8.04 34.22
C ARG A 51 -16.77 7.40 35.27
N GLY A 52 -17.15 6.15 35.09
CA GLY A 52 -17.93 5.40 36.05
C GLY A 52 -17.21 5.26 37.40
N LEU A 53 -15.88 5.04 37.36
CA LEU A 53 -15.05 4.98 38.57
C LEU A 53 -14.91 6.32 39.26
N TYR A 54 -14.62 7.39 38.53
CA TYR A 54 -14.44 8.73 39.07
C TYR A 54 -15.72 9.28 39.75
N LYS A 55 -16.90 8.91 39.24
CA LYS A 55 -18.17 9.34 39.82
C LYS A 55 -18.57 8.57 41.07
N ARG A 56 -18.04 7.36 41.30
CA ARG A 56 -18.55 6.44 42.35
C ARG A 56 -17.52 6.03 43.39
N HIS A 57 -16.21 6.30 43.22
CA HIS A 57 -15.22 5.72 44.11
C HIS A 57 -14.06 6.67 44.39
N SER A 58 -14.21 7.47 45.47
CA SER A 58 -13.05 7.91 46.20
C SER A 58 -12.36 6.68 46.86
N SER A 59 -11.12 6.81 47.29
CA SER A 59 -10.44 5.72 48.03
C SER A 59 -11.24 5.33 49.27
N GLN A 60 -11.98 6.26 49.85
CA GLN A 60 -12.89 6.05 50.97
C GLN A 60 -14.09 5.15 50.60
N ASP A 61 -14.68 5.33 49.40
CA ASP A 61 -15.80 4.49 48.97
C ASP A 61 -15.40 3.03 48.71
N LYS A 62 -14.18 2.77 48.28
CA LYS A 62 -13.64 1.41 48.12
C LYS A 62 -13.46 0.72 49.49
N LEU A 63 -12.94 1.45 50.46
CA LEU A 63 -12.81 0.95 51.85
C LEU A 63 -14.18 0.69 52.46
N LEU A 64 -15.12 1.63 52.32
CA LEU A 64 -16.49 1.46 52.78
C LEU A 64 -17.17 0.27 52.10
N PHE A 65 -16.96 0.07 50.80
CA PHE A 65 -17.51 -1.09 50.07
C PHE A 65 -16.99 -2.42 50.64
N ILE A 66 -15.71 -2.51 51.02
CA ILE A 66 -15.14 -3.71 51.63
C ILE A 66 -15.63 -3.87 53.07
N LEU A 67 -15.63 -2.79 53.85
CA LEU A 67 -15.98 -2.82 55.29
C LEU A 67 -17.49 -2.98 55.51
N SER A 68 -18.35 -2.60 54.59
CA SER A 68 -19.81 -2.82 54.66
C SER A 68 -20.24 -4.25 54.36
N ALA A 69 -19.31 -5.19 54.23
CA ALA A 69 -19.63 -6.59 54.01
C ALA A 69 -20.16 -7.25 55.30
N GLU A 70 -21.17 -8.09 55.17
CA GLU A 70 -21.83 -8.82 56.28
C GLU A 70 -20.96 -9.96 56.84
N SER A 71 -19.93 -10.38 56.11
CA SER A 71 -19.02 -11.46 56.54
C SER A 71 -17.62 -11.25 55.98
N PHE A 72 -16.61 -11.82 56.65
CA PHE A 72 -15.22 -11.82 56.18
C PHE A 72 -15.06 -12.43 54.77
N SER A 73 -15.77 -13.51 54.50
CA SER A 73 -15.81 -14.17 53.22
C SER A 73 -16.34 -13.24 52.11
N GLN A 74 -17.33 -12.42 52.41
CA GLN A 74 -17.87 -11.41 51.49
C GLN A 74 -16.88 -10.26 51.26
N SER A 75 -16.19 -9.79 52.29
CA SER A 75 -15.12 -8.77 52.19
C SER A 75 -14.00 -9.24 51.24
N MET A 76 -13.57 -10.48 51.39
CA MET A 76 -12.55 -11.09 50.55
C MET A 76 -12.99 -11.18 49.05
N ARG A 77 -14.26 -11.55 48.79
CA ARG A 77 -14.81 -11.54 47.42
C ARG A 77 -14.85 -10.13 46.83
N ARG A 78 -15.26 -9.12 47.61
CA ARG A 78 -15.30 -7.72 47.17
C ARG A 78 -13.89 -7.19 46.87
N MET A 79 -12.90 -7.54 47.70
CA MET A 79 -11.49 -7.17 47.44
C MET A 79 -10.95 -7.82 46.18
N ARG A 80 -11.25 -9.09 45.95
CA ARG A 80 -10.86 -9.80 44.72
C ARG A 80 -11.49 -9.14 43.50
N TYR A 81 -12.77 -8.81 43.56
CA TYR A 81 -13.46 -8.10 42.47
C TYR A 81 -12.79 -6.76 42.12
N LEU A 82 -12.46 -5.96 43.13
CA LEU A 82 -11.78 -4.67 42.88
C LEU A 82 -10.40 -4.85 42.25
N ARG A 83 -9.66 -5.89 42.65
CA ARG A 83 -8.36 -6.22 42.09
C ARG A 83 -8.50 -6.67 40.60
N GLU A 84 -9.39 -7.61 40.35
CA GLU A 84 -9.65 -8.10 38.97
C GLU A 84 -10.11 -6.98 38.04
N TYR A 85 -10.90 -6.05 38.54
CA TYR A 85 -11.34 -4.89 37.78
C TYR A 85 -10.19 -3.92 37.50
N ALA A 86 -9.30 -3.67 38.46
CA ALA A 86 -8.11 -2.85 38.22
C ALA A 86 -7.16 -3.50 37.21
N ASP A 87 -6.97 -4.81 37.29
CA ASP A 87 -6.17 -5.58 36.33
C ASP A 87 -6.79 -5.54 34.93
N TRP A 88 -8.12 -5.67 34.83
CA TRP A 88 -8.83 -5.52 33.58
C TRP A 88 -8.63 -4.13 32.95
N GLN A 89 -8.73 -3.05 33.72
CA GLN A 89 -8.49 -1.69 33.27
C GLN A 89 -7.06 -1.50 32.74
N LYS A 90 -6.07 -2.04 33.48
CA LYS A 90 -4.66 -2.01 33.04
C LYS A 90 -4.47 -2.72 31.72
N ARG A 91 -5.09 -3.90 31.55
CA ARG A 91 -5.07 -4.61 30.26
C ARG A 91 -5.69 -3.77 29.14
N GLN A 92 -6.85 -3.13 29.37
CA GLN A 92 -7.47 -2.28 28.34
C GLN A 92 -6.60 -1.07 27.96
N ALA A 93 -5.91 -0.46 28.93
CA ALA A 93 -4.97 0.62 28.65
C ALA A 93 -3.78 0.14 27.80
N ASN A 94 -3.20 -1.02 28.13
CA ASN A 94 -2.12 -1.62 27.37
C ASN A 94 -2.56 -1.97 25.94
N ASP A 95 -3.73 -2.57 25.76
CA ASP A 95 -4.31 -2.89 24.43
C ASP A 95 -4.47 -1.62 23.56
N ILE A 96 -4.85 -0.49 24.17
CA ILE A 96 -4.95 0.79 23.46
C ILE A 96 -3.57 1.23 22.96
N VAL A 97 -2.53 1.15 23.80
CA VAL A 97 -1.16 1.50 23.44
C VAL A 97 -0.62 0.58 22.35
N GLU A 98 -0.86 -0.73 22.44
CA GLU A 98 -0.46 -1.70 21.43
C GLU A 98 -1.14 -1.43 20.09
N LYS A 99 -2.44 -1.14 20.07
CA LYS A 99 -3.15 -0.76 18.83
C LYS A 99 -2.64 0.53 18.22
N GLN A 100 -2.29 1.53 19.04
CA GLN A 100 -1.67 2.75 18.54
C GLN A 100 -0.31 2.47 17.86
N ALA A 101 0.51 1.60 18.48
CA ALA A 101 1.78 1.18 17.91
C ALA A 101 1.59 0.38 16.61
N GLU A 102 0.57 -0.48 16.54
CA GLU A 102 0.23 -1.22 15.34
C GLU A 102 -0.19 -0.29 14.18
N ILE A 103 -1.04 0.70 14.47
CA ILE A 103 -1.44 1.72 13.49
C ILE A 103 -0.23 2.49 12.97
N SER A 104 0.69 2.87 13.85
CA SER A 104 1.92 3.59 13.45
C SER A 104 2.80 2.74 12.52
N ARG A 105 2.95 1.45 12.83
CA ARG A 105 3.69 0.51 11.96
C ARG A 105 3.03 0.36 10.59
N LYS A 106 1.69 0.21 10.56
CA LYS A 106 0.94 0.10 9.30
C LYS A 106 0.98 1.39 8.47
N GLN A 107 1.01 2.55 9.11
CA GLN A 107 1.19 3.82 8.41
C GLN A 107 2.59 3.92 7.78
N ALA A 108 3.63 3.51 8.49
CA ALA A 108 5.00 3.48 7.96
C ALA A 108 5.12 2.49 6.78
N GLU A 109 4.50 1.30 6.89
CA GLU A 109 4.42 0.31 5.80
C GLU A 109 3.75 0.93 4.55
N MET A 110 2.62 1.61 4.72
CA MET A 110 1.91 2.27 3.62
C MET A 110 2.76 3.36 2.94
N GLU A 111 3.47 4.18 3.72
CA GLU A 111 4.35 5.22 3.14
C GLU A 111 5.53 4.61 2.37
N LYS A 112 6.09 3.50 2.85
CA LYS A 112 7.12 2.74 2.13
C LYS A 112 6.57 2.21 0.80
N THR A 113 5.43 1.55 0.80
CA THR A 113 4.79 1.00 -0.41
C THR A 113 4.44 2.11 -1.41
N ARG A 114 3.99 3.28 -0.93
CA ARG A 114 3.76 4.46 -1.79
C ARG A 114 5.04 5.02 -2.40
N ALA A 115 6.16 4.99 -1.67
CA ALA A 115 7.45 5.41 -2.19
C ALA A 115 7.95 4.45 -3.28
N GLU A 116 7.80 3.15 -3.09
CA GLU A 116 8.09 2.11 -4.09
C GLU A 116 7.25 2.33 -5.37
N LYS A 117 5.95 2.56 -5.22
CA LYS A 117 5.06 2.88 -6.35
C LYS A 117 5.55 4.11 -7.14
N ARG A 118 5.94 5.18 -6.45
CA ARG A 118 6.47 6.39 -7.12
C ARG A 118 7.74 6.12 -7.90
N ALA A 119 8.66 5.33 -7.34
CA ALA A 119 9.90 4.95 -8.01
C ALA A 119 9.62 4.12 -9.28
N LEU A 120 8.75 3.11 -9.21
CA LEU A 120 8.35 2.29 -10.35
C LEU A 120 7.63 3.08 -11.43
N LEU A 121 6.77 4.04 -11.07
CA LEU A 121 6.14 4.95 -12.03
C LEU A 121 7.18 5.78 -12.79
N GLY A 122 8.21 6.28 -12.10
CA GLY A 122 9.34 6.98 -12.71
C GLY A 122 10.05 6.09 -13.74
N THR A 123 10.43 4.88 -13.34
CA THR A 123 11.08 3.90 -14.22
C THR A 123 10.21 3.57 -15.45
N ARG A 124 8.92 3.32 -15.25
CA ARG A 124 7.98 3.06 -16.34
C ARG A 124 7.89 4.22 -17.31
N GLN A 125 7.87 5.45 -16.80
CA GLN A 125 7.81 6.65 -17.65
C GLN A 125 9.09 6.83 -18.49
N GLU A 126 10.26 6.55 -17.91
CA GLU A 126 11.53 6.56 -18.64
C GLU A 126 11.56 5.49 -19.73
N GLU A 127 11.15 4.26 -19.42
CA GLU A 127 11.10 3.17 -20.40
C GLU A 127 10.09 3.45 -21.53
N SER A 128 8.96 4.09 -21.23
CA SER A 128 8.00 4.52 -22.25
C SER A 128 8.59 5.56 -23.19
N LYS A 129 9.31 6.57 -22.67
CA LYS A 129 9.99 7.58 -23.51
C LYS A 129 11.06 6.96 -24.41
N LYS A 130 11.84 6.02 -23.87
CA LYS A 130 12.84 5.29 -24.67
C LYS A 130 12.18 4.46 -25.76
N LEU A 131 11.05 3.81 -25.47
CA LEU A 131 10.27 3.05 -26.44
C LEU A 131 9.76 3.94 -27.57
N GLU A 132 9.17 5.08 -27.25
CA GLU A 132 8.69 6.05 -28.24
C GLU A 132 9.82 6.53 -29.17
N SER A 133 10.99 6.85 -28.62
CA SER A 133 12.17 7.24 -29.39
C SER A 133 12.66 6.13 -30.33
N GLU A 134 12.72 4.89 -29.84
CA GLU A 134 13.13 3.72 -30.64
C GLU A 134 12.12 3.41 -31.76
N GLU A 135 10.81 3.51 -31.47
CA GLU A 135 9.76 3.32 -32.48
C GLU A 135 9.80 4.40 -33.57
N ALA A 136 10.05 5.67 -33.18
CA ALA A 136 10.21 6.76 -34.14
C ALA A 136 11.42 6.53 -35.04
N SER A 137 12.59 6.22 -34.48
CA SER A 137 13.81 5.94 -35.27
C SER A 137 13.63 4.74 -36.21
N GLN A 138 12.97 3.67 -35.74
CA GLN A 138 12.70 2.50 -36.59
C GLN A 138 11.76 2.85 -37.72
N LYS A 139 10.76 3.70 -37.51
CA LYS A 139 9.85 4.16 -38.57
C LYS A 139 10.57 4.97 -39.63
N GLU A 140 11.46 5.86 -39.22
CA GLU A 140 12.29 6.65 -40.14
C GLU A 140 13.22 5.75 -41.00
N GLU A 141 13.88 4.78 -40.35
CA GLU A 141 14.74 3.81 -41.03
C GLU A 141 13.97 2.99 -42.07
N VAL A 142 12.78 2.50 -41.74
CA VAL A 142 11.89 1.75 -42.63
C VAL A 142 11.47 2.64 -43.84
N GLN A 143 11.15 3.91 -43.58
CA GLN A 143 10.80 4.84 -44.64
C GLN A 143 11.99 5.08 -45.60
N LEU A 144 13.18 5.26 -45.08
CA LEU A 144 14.40 5.44 -45.85
C LEU A 144 14.72 4.19 -46.69
N LEU A 145 14.61 3.01 -46.11
CA LEU A 145 14.82 1.74 -46.81
C LEU A 145 13.80 1.54 -47.95
N ASN A 146 12.53 1.85 -47.70
CA ASN A 146 11.50 1.77 -48.74
C ASN A 146 11.75 2.73 -49.90
N LYS A 147 12.23 3.95 -49.61
CA LYS A 147 12.61 4.92 -50.64
C LYS A 147 13.78 4.40 -51.49
N ARG A 148 14.86 3.94 -50.83
CA ARG A 148 16.02 3.35 -51.53
C ARG A 148 15.63 2.13 -52.36
N GLN A 149 14.72 1.29 -51.88
CA GLN A 149 14.22 0.13 -52.63
C GLN A 149 13.48 0.56 -53.92
N LYS A 150 12.67 1.61 -53.85
CA LYS A 150 11.97 2.18 -55.00
C LYS A 150 12.98 2.74 -56.05
N ASP A 151 13.97 3.50 -55.58
CA ASP A 151 14.99 4.09 -56.43
C ASP A 151 15.81 3.00 -57.14
N LEU A 152 16.24 1.96 -56.43
CA LEU A 152 16.95 0.81 -56.99
C LEU A 152 16.11 0.04 -58.00
N LYS A 153 14.81 -0.16 -57.75
CA LYS A 153 13.91 -0.79 -58.76
C LYS A 153 13.77 0.03 -60.02
N ALA A 154 13.67 1.36 -59.90
CA ALA A 154 13.60 2.26 -61.02
C ALA A 154 14.89 2.22 -61.87
N ASP A 155 16.05 2.24 -61.21
CA ASP A 155 17.36 2.14 -61.87
C ASP A 155 17.55 0.79 -62.58
N LEU A 156 17.15 -0.31 -61.96
CA LEU A 156 17.17 -1.63 -62.57
C LEU A 156 16.28 -1.70 -63.80
N GLN A 157 15.08 -1.15 -63.78
CA GLN A 157 14.21 -1.09 -64.96
C GLN A 157 14.81 -0.25 -66.06
N LYS A 158 15.42 0.90 -65.73
CA LYS A 158 16.09 1.75 -66.70
C LYS A 158 17.26 1.03 -67.38
N LYS A 159 18.12 0.36 -66.64
CA LYS A 159 19.24 -0.43 -67.15
C LYS A 159 18.78 -1.61 -67.96
N ARG A 160 17.71 -2.31 -67.67
CA ARG A 160 17.11 -3.38 -68.48
C ARG A 160 16.64 -2.85 -69.83
N ARG A 161 15.89 -1.73 -69.87
CA ARG A 161 15.46 -1.10 -71.13
C ARG A 161 16.63 -0.65 -72.01
N GLN A 162 17.70 -0.14 -71.38
CA GLN A 162 18.92 0.22 -72.06
C GLN A 162 19.64 -1.01 -72.66
N ALA A 163 19.70 -2.12 -72.01
CA ALA A 163 20.28 -3.36 -72.51
C ALA A 163 19.44 -3.99 -73.64
N GLU A 164 18.10 -3.95 -73.48
CA GLU A 164 17.20 -4.40 -74.60
C GLU A 164 17.25 -3.55 -75.84
N ALA A 165 17.60 -2.27 -75.73
CA ALA A 165 17.75 -1.35 -76.88
C ALA A 165 19.12 -1.47 -77.59
N LEU A 166 20.09 -2.17 -76.97
CA LEU A 166 21.43 -2.41 -77.52
C LEU A 166 21.58 -3.78 -78.21
N ASN A 167 20.59 -4.65 -78.12
CA ASN A 167 20.50 -5.94 -78.83
C ASN A 167 19.55 -5.83 -80.02
#